data_70e070c22c3c9228403cefb82f672a59
#
_entry.id   70e070c22c3c9228403cefb82f672a59
#
_cell.length_a   1.000
_cell.length_b   1.000
_cell.length_c   1.000
_cell.angle_alpha   90.00
_cell.angle_beta   90.00
_cell.angle_gamma   90.00
#
_symmetry.space_group_name_H-M   'P 1'
#
loop_
_entity.id
_entity.type
_entity.pdbx_description
1 polymer ?
#
loop_
_entity_poly.entity_id
_entity_poly.type
_entity_poly.pdbx_seq_one_letter_code
_entity_poly.pdbx_strand_id
1 'polypeptide(L)'
;MSEKSEKIYEAVTNISDELVESAGAKRKRPRRAWYISAVAAVLVVVIAAALFKPGGSALAIAEAAYDGHERLPDDISAPDGCFEALTAQFLSGAGDENAVLSPVNIYMALAMLAELTDGESRAQLLELIGIDSVEALREQAAAIWKAGSGESDECTSLLASSIWLRDDIGYVQDTMDTLADVYYASSYRGRMGTAELDKAIQGWLNEQTRGLLEEQAASIKTDPLTVLLLAATLYYSAQWTSEFNEELNYTDLFHAPSGDVDAEYMYAGKFMDYYSGEGWGAVRLSLRGGHAMWFILPEEGVSADALLEDAEVMRLMSTGEADGGEYAKVYLSVPKFDIVSQLDLIDGLKALGVTDVFDPAVSDFTPMTADSDEIYVSDATHAARVKIDEEGVEAAAFTVLEPGDTAPMPPELEIHFTLDRPFLFSVVTDDGLPLFAGVVNTP
;
A
#
# COMPACT_ATOMS: atom_id res chain seq x y z
N MET A 1 -15.63 26.53 29.78
CA MET A 1 -15.73 26.45 28.31
C MET A 1 -15.54 27.85 27.77
N SER A 2 -14.73 28.07 26.73
CA SER A 2 -14.52 29.40 26.18
C SER A 2 -15.71 29.79 25.27
N GLU A 3 -16.03 31.09 25.20
CA GLU A 3 -17.09 31.64 24.32
C GLU A 3 -16.95 31.18 22.83
N LYS A 4 -15.77 30.76 22.45
CA LYS A 4 -15.45 30.21 21.11
C LYS A 4 -15.96 28.78 20.94
N SER A 5 -15.92 27.96 22.01
CA SER A 5 -16.41 26.57 22.00
C SER A 5 -17.96 26.52 21.96
N GLU A 6 -18.62 27.48 22.57
CA GLU A 6 -20.09 27.59 22.60
C GLU A 6 -20.66 27.98 21.22
N LYS A 7 -19.99 28.91 20.53
CA LYS A 7 -20.40 29.33 19.16
C LYS A 7 -20.19 28.21 18.13
N ILE A 8 -19.19 27.34 18.32
CA ILE A 8 -18.93 26.19 17.44
C ILE A 8 -19.98 25.11 17.70
N TYR A 9 -20.33 24.86 18.96
CA TYR A 9 -21.37 23.88 19.32
C TYR A 9 -22.75 24.27 18.80
N GLU A 10 -23.13 25.56 18.90
CA GLU A 10 -24.37 26.08 18.31
C GLU A 10 -24.40 25.98 16.77
N ALA A 11 -23.26 26.23 16.10
CA ALA A 11 -23.19 26.13 14.65
C ALA A 11 -23.35 24.68 14.14
N VAL A 12 -22.77 23.71 14.84
CA VAL A 12 -22.85 22.26 14.49
C VAL A 12 -24.28 21.74 14.77
N THR A 13 -24.91 22.15 15.87
CA THR A 13 -26.25 21.69 16.23
C THR A 13 -27.29 22.23 15.24
N ASN A 14 -27.16 23.50 14.82
CA ASN A 14 -28.09 24.11 13.84
C ASN A 14 -27.94 23.50 12.43
N ILE A 15 -26.75 23.05 12.03
CA ILE A 15 -26.54 22.36 10.74
C ILE A 15 -27.21 20.98 10.74
N SER A 16 -27.17 20.26 11.86
CA SER A 16 -27.78 18.91 11.95
C SER A 16 -29.31 18.96 11.88
N ASP A 17 -29.95 19.97 12.45
CA ASP A 17 -31.40 20.10 12.45
C ASP A 17 -31.97 20.51 11.08
N GLU A 18 -31.32 21.39 10.32
CA GLU A 18 -31.70 21.70 8.94
C GLU A 18 -31.57 20.51 7.97
N LEU A 19 -30.55 19.66 8.17
CA LEU A 19 -30.34 18.44 7.39
C LEU A 19 -31.41 17.37 7.68
N VAL A 20 -31.85 17.23 8.92
CA VAL A 20 -32.89 16.26 9.34
C VAL A 20 -34.29 16.69 8.82
N GLU A 21 -34.63 17.96 8.84
CA GLU A 21 -35.91 18.44 8.28
C GLU A 21 -35.98 18.31 6.75
N SER A 22 -34.85 18.44 6.03
CA SER A 22 -34.81 18.32 4.58
C SER A 22 -34.92 16.88 4.08
N ALA A 23 -34.60 15.87 4.92
CA ALA A 23 -34.62 14.44 4.55
C ALA A 23 -36.04 13.83 4.51
N GLY A 24 -37.06 14.52 5.06
CA GLY A 24 -38.45 14.05 5.11
C GLY A 24 -39.31 14.26 3.85
N ALA A 25 -38.83 14.99 2.85
CA ALA A 25 -39.65 15.35 1.67
C ALA A 25 -39.18 14.54 0.44
N LYS A 26 -39.98 13.54 0.03
CA LYS A 26 -39.81 12.81 -1.25
C LYS A 26 -40.01 13.77 -2.44
N ARG A 27 -38.93 14.41 -2.92
CA ARG A 27 -38.89 15.09 -4.21
C ARG A 27 -37.68 14.56 -5.02
N LYS A 28 -37.97 14.13 -6.27
CA LYS A 28 -36.94 13.81 -7.26
C LYS A 28 -35.99 14.99 -7.41
N ARG A 29 -34.73 14.83 -6.94
CA ARG A 29 -33.69 15.87 -6.99
C ARG A 29 -32.94 15.83 -8.31
N PRO A 30 -32.59 16.96 -8.94
CA PRO A 30 -31.73 17.02 -10.09
C PRO A 30 -30.29 16.68 -9.67
N ARG A 31 -29.57 15.92 -10.51
CA ARG A 31 -28.20 15.42 -10.31
C ARG A 31 -27.15 16.42 -9.83
N ARG A 32 -27.41 17.74 -9.97
CA ARG A 32 -26.50 18.82 -9.54
C ARG A 32 -26.38 19.02 -8.02
N ALA A 33 -27.33 18.56 -7.23
CA ALA A 33 -27.30 18.77 -5.77
C ALA A 33 -26.38 17.77 -5.04
N TRP A 34 -26.00 16.66 -5.70
CA TRP A 34 -25.09 15.66 -5.12
C TRP A 34 -23.63 16.12 -5.09
N TYR A 35 -23.18 16.84 -6.13
CA TYR A 35 -21.84 17.43 -6.17
C TYR A 35 -21.55 18.40 -5.01
N ILE A 36 -22.56 19.15 -4.56
CA ILE A 36 -22.41 20.09 -3.44
C ILE A 36 -22.27 19.35 -2.11
N SER A 37 -22.87 18.16 -1.99
CA SER A 37 -22.78 17.34 -0.78
C SER A 37 -21.43 16.59 -0.69
N ALA A 38 -20.88 16.16 -1.83
CA ALA A 38 -19.56 15.51 -1.89
C ALA A 38 -18.44 16.53 -1.60
N VAL A 39 -18.51 17.74 -2.17
CA VAL A 39 -17.54 18.81 -1.90
C VAL A 39 -17.62 19.28 -0.44
N ALA A 40 -18.81 19.28 0.18
CA ALA A 40 -18.95 19.62 1.59
C ALA A 40 -18.40 18.51 2.52
N ALA A 41 -18.49 17.23 2.12
CA ALA A 41 -17.92 16.11 2.86
C ALA A 41 -16.38 16.11 2.78
N VAL A 42 -15.81 16.39 1.60
CA VAL A 42 -14.36 16.55 1.42
C VAL A 42 -13.82 17.75 2.20
N LEU A 43 -14.53 18.88 2.22
CA LEU A 43 -14.16 20.04 3.02
C LEU A 43 -14.24 19.79 4.54
N VAL A 44 -15.16 18.94 5.00
CA VAL A 44 -15.26 18.54 6.42
C VAL A 44 -14.11 17.58 6.79
N VAL A 45 -13.69 16.70 5.90
CA VAL A 45 -12.54 15.80 6.12
C VAL A 45 -11.23 16.58 6.14
N VAL A 46 -11.01 17.52 5.23
CA VAL A 46 -9.82 18.39 5.22
C VAL A 46 -9.78 19.33 6.44
N ILE A 47 -10.92 19.83 6.91
CA ILE A 47 -10.99 20.64 8.14
C ILE A 47 -10.82 19.75 9.39
N ALA A 48 -11.27 18.49 9.37
CA ALA A 48 -11.05 17.54 10.46
C ALA A 48 -9.57 17.13 10.55
N ALA A 49 -8.89 16.89 9.44
CA ALA A 49 -7.44 16.62 9.40
C ALA A 49 -6.62 17.80 9.92
N ALA A 50 -6.99 19.04 9.60
CA ALA A 50 -6.35 20.25 10.13
C ALA A 50 -6.65 20.54 11.62
N LEU A 51 -7.67 19.87 12.21
CA LEU A 51 -8.05 20.03 13.62
C LEU A 51 -7.70 18.82 14.48
N PHE A 52 -7.31 17.70 13.89
CA PHE A 52 -6.91 16.51 14.60
C PHE A 52 -5.42 16.63 14.97
N LYS A 53 -5.13 17.38 16.00
CA LYS A 53 -3.91 17.16 16.77
C LYS A 53 -4.13 15.89 17.57
N PRO A 54 -3.22 14.88 17.49
CA PRO A 54 -3.35 13.69 18.31
C PRO A 54 -3.57 14.10 19.76
N GLY A 55 -4.65 13.62 20.33
CA GLY A 55 -5.15 14.09 21.64
C GLY A 55 -4.15 13.80 22.75
N GLY A 56 -3.44 14.79 23.19
CA GLY A 56 -2.88 14.93 24.53
C GLY A 56 -1.74 14.04 24.99
N SER A 57 -1.37 12.95 24.28
CA SER A 57 -0.39 11.96 24.75
C SER A 57 0.85 11.82 23.85
N ALA A 58 0.78 12.17 22.57
CA ALA A 58 1.91 12.24 21.67
C ALA A 58 2.19 13.69 21.27
N LEU A 59 3.46 14.09 21.29
CA LEU A 59 3.93 15.39 20.84
C LEU A 59 4.62 15.19 19.49
N ALA A 60 4.19 15.91 18.45
CA ALA A 60 4.90 15.96 17.20
C ALA A 60 6.28 16.61 17.42
N ILE A 61 7.33 15.97 16.87
CA ILE A 61 8.70 16.48 16.84
C ILE A 61 8.94 17.17 15.50
N ALA A 62 8.58 16.49 14.41
CA ALA A 62 8.58 16.99 13.05
C ALA A 62 7.36 16.44 12.32
N GLU A 63 6.69 17.25 11.51
CA GLU A 63 5.53 16.85 10.72
C GLU A 63 5.90 16.96 9.23
N ALA A 64 5.63 15.90 8.47
CA ALA A 64 5.80 15.91 7.03
C ALA A 64 4.83 16.92 6.39
N ALA A 65 5.34 17.75 5.50
CA ALA A 65 4.54 18.70 4.75
C ALA A 65 4.12 18.06 3.41
N TYR A 66 2.83 17.88 3.21
CA TYR A 66 2.26 17.44 1.94
C TYR A 66 1.85 18.66 1.12
N ASP A 67 2.81 19.38 0.53
CA ASP A 67 2.50 20.43 -0.43
C ASP A 67 2.32 19.81 -1.81
N GLY A 68 1.18 20.09 -2.43
CA GLY A 68 0.66 19.51 -3.68
C GLY A 68 1.73 19.22 -4.74
N HIS A 69 1.83 17.94 -5.12
CA HIS A 69 2.96 17.42 -5.87
C HIS A 69 2.92 17.79 -7.34
N GLU A 70 3.93 18.51 -7.81
CA GLU A 70 4.32 18.42 -9.22
C GLU A 70 4.90 17.01 -9.47
N ARG A 71 4.34 16.32 -10.47
CA ARG A 71 4.89 15.04 -10.94
C ARG A 71 6.36 15.22 -11.29
N LEU A 72 7.23 14.38 -10.73
CA LEU A 72 8.65 14.38 -11.06
C LEU A 72 8.89 13.86 -12.48
N PRO A 73 10.04 14.20 -13.09
CA PRO A 73 10.41 13.68 -14.40
C PRO A 73 10.60 12.16 -14.42
N ASP A 74 10.36 11.60 -15.60
CA ASP A 74 10.16 10.22 -15.99
C ASP A 74 11.34 9.22 -15.80
N ASP A 75 12.22 9.38 -14.83
CA ASP A 75 13.41 8.53 -14.70
C ASP A 75 13.64 8.15 -13.23
N ILE A 76 12.72 7.34 -12.69
CA ILE A 76 12.91 6.71 -11.38
C ILE A 76 13.50 5.34 -11.65
N SER A 77 14.81 5.19 -11.44
CA SER A 77 15.41 3.87 -11.39
C SER A 77 14.92 3.16 -10.14
N ALA A 78 14.08 2.13 -10.31
CA ALA A 78 13.82 1.18 -9.22
C ALA A 78 15.18 0.61 -8.74
N PRO A 79 15.37 0.41 -7.41
CA PRO A 79 16.60 -0.18 -6.90
C PRO A 79 16.74 -1.60 -7.43
N ASP A 80 17.87 -1.88 -8.10
CA ASP A 80 18.15 -3.19 -8.67
C ASP A 80 18.05 -4.30 -7.62
N GLY A 81 17.11 -5.22 -7.79
CA GLY A 81 16.97 -6.44 -6.99
C GLY A 81 16.34 -6.31 -5.60
N CYS A 82 16.17 -5.11 -5.05
CA CYS A 82 15.59 -4.95 -3.71
C CYS A 82 14.12 -5.40 -3.65
N PHE A 83 13.32 -4.94 -4.59
CA PHE A 83 11.89 -5.29 -4.62
C PHE A 83 11.66 -6.78 -4.89
N GLU A 84 12.48 -7.39 -5.77
CA GLU A 84 12.48 -8.84 -6.00
C GLU A 84 12.81 -9.59 -4.73
N ALA A 85 13.89 -9.21 -4.03
CA ALA A 85 14.33 -9.86 -2.80
C ALA A 85 13.26 -9.79 -1.69
N LEU A 86 12.66 -8.63 -1.48
CA LEU A 86 11.57 -8.46 -0.52
C LEU A 86 10.33 -9.28 -0.90
N THR A 87 9.93 -9.23 -2.17
CA THR A 87 8.75 -9.96 -2.66
C THR A 87 8.96 -11.47 -2.52
N ALA A 88 10.08 -12.00 -3.00
CA ALA A 88 10.39 -13.43 -2.89
C ALA A 88 10.45 -13.88 -1.43
N GLN A 89 11.17 -13.14 -0.56
CA GLN A 89 11.36 -13.52 0.84
C GLN A 89 10.05 -13.60 1.60
N PHE A 90 9.17 -12.62 1.41
CA PHE A 90 7.95 -12.52 2.24
C PHE A 90 6.74 -13.23 1.63
N LEU A 91 6.70 -13.56 0.34
CA LEU A 91 5.66 -14.39 -0.24
C LEU A 91 5.98 -15.88 -0.13
N SER A 92 7.24 -16.33 -0.27
CA SER A 92 7.60 -17.74 -0.15
C SER A 92 7.30 -18.35 1.21
N GLY A 93 7.09 -17.53 2.23
CA GLY A 93 6.69 -17.98 3.56
C GLY A 93 5.18 -18.20 3.74
N ALA A 94 4.34 -17.88 2.76
CA ALA A 94 2.90 -17.92 2.88
C ALA A 94 2.33 -19.36 2.97
N GLY A 95 2.99 -20.35 2.35
CA GLY A 95 2.48 -21.72 2.30
C GLY A 95 1.11 -21.79 1.64
N ASP A 96 0.10 -22.34 2.35
CA ASP A 96 -1.27 -22.46 1.85
C ASP A 96 -2.15 -21.22 2.19
N GLU A 97 -1.61 -20.23 2.89
CA GLU A 97 -2.35 -19.02 3.27
C GLU A 97 -2.22 -17.93 2.19
N ASN A 98 -3.18 -17.01 2.16
CA ASN A 98 -3.06 -15.82 1.34
C ASN A 98 -1.97 -14.90 1.92
N ALA A 99 -1.19 -14.25 1.04
CA ALA A 99 -0.25 -13.24 1.46
C ALA A 99 -0.26 -12.05 0.52
N VAL A 100 -0.13 -10.86 1.10
CA VAL A 100 0.05 -9.61 0.35
C VAL A 100 1.02 -8.71 1.11
N LEU A 101 1.89 -8.04 0.36
CA LEU A 101 2.80 -7.02 0.89
C LEU A 101 2.86 -5.84 -0.06
N SER A 102 3.36 -4.73 0.45
CA SER A 102 3.75 -3.57 -0.35
C SER A 102 5.27 -3.43 -0.35
N PRO A 103 5.96 -3.85 -1.43
CA PRO A 103 7.41 -3.77 -1.50
C PRO A 103 7.92 -2.33 -1.36
N VAL A 104 7.26 -1.37 -2.00
CA VAL A 104 7.61 0.05 -1.90
C VAL A 104 7.46 0.59 -0.47
N ASN A 105 6.48 0.11 0.28
CA ASN A 105 6.25 0.55 1.64
C ASN A 105 7.32 -0.01 2.61
N ILE A 106 7.71 -1.29 2.42
CA ILE A 106 8.82 -1.89 3.16
C ILE A 106 10.13 -1.17 2.82
N TYR A 107 10.38 -0.88 1.54
CA TYR A 107 11.53 -0.08 1.10
C TYR A 107 11.61 1.27 1.83
N MET A 108 10.51 2.02 1.89
CA MET A 108 10.47 3.32 2.58
C MET A 108 10.77 3.19 4.08
N ALA A 109 10.28 2.12 4.73
CA ALA A 109 10.60 1.84 6.14
C ALA A 109 12.10 1.54 6.33
N LEU A 110 12.70 0.73 5.45
CA LEU A 110 14.14 0.43 5.47
C LEU A 110 14.99 1.68 5.20
N ALA A 111 14.55 2.53 4.27
CA ALA A 111 15.23 3.79 3.94
C ALA A 111 15.25 4.75 5.16
N MET A 112 14.12 4.90 5.86
CA MET A 112 14.07 5.66 7.10
C MET A 112 14.97 5.05 8.19
N LEU A 113 14.99 3.72 8.31
CA LEU A 113 15.83 3.04 9.29
C LEU A 113 17.32 3.26 8.99
N ALA A 114 17.73 3.28 7.72
CA ALA A 114 19.10 3.63 7.31
C ALA A 114 19.49 5.07 7.68
N GLU A 115 18.54 6.01 7.61
CA GLU A 115 18.76 7.39 8.06
C GLU A 115 18.98 7.49 9.59
N LEU A 116 18.30 6.64 10.36
CA LEU A 116 18.39 6.61 11.83
C LEU A 116 19.63 5.90 12.38
N THR A 117 20.37 5.16 11.53
CA THR A 117 21.48 4.29 11.92
C THR A 117 22.82 4.74 11.35
N ASP A 118 23.93 4.19 11.87
CA ASP A 118 25.28 4.39 11.34
C ASP A 118 26.08 3.07 11.36
N GLY A 119 27.34 3.10 10.93
CA GLY A 119 28.23 1.95 10.93
C GLY A 119 27.72 0.75 10.14
N GLU A 120 27.90 -0.44 10.71
CA GLU A 120 27.48 -1.71 10.09
C GLU A 120 25.94 -1.83 10.00
N SER A 121 25.21 -1.31 10.99
CA SER A 121 23.75 -1.26 10.97
C SER A 121 23.20 -0.56 9.73
N ARG A 122 23.78 0.58 9.35
CA ARG A 122 23.44 1.29 8.11
C ARG A 122 23.94 0.55 6.88
N ALA A 123 25.16 0.02 6.92
CA ALA A 123 25.76 -0.65 5.77
C ALA A 123 24.92 -1.83 5.27
N GLN A 124 24.42 -2.68 6.18
CA GLN A 124 23.54 -3.81 5.85
C GLN A 124 22.23 -3.37 5.21
N LEU A 125 21.63 -2.27 5.69
CA LEU A 125 20.42 -1.70 5.10
C LEU A 125 20.68 -1.16 3.68
N LEU A 126 21.77 -0.41 3.48
CA LEU A 126 22.15 0.13 2.17
C LEU A 126 22.48 -1.00 1.18
N GLU A 127 23.11 -2.08 1.63
CA GLU A 127 23.39 -3.26 0.81
C GLU A 127 22.10 -3.94 0.33
N LEU A 128 21.13 -4.16 1.23
CA LEU A 128 19.82 -4.73 0.85
C LEU A 128 19.06 -3.80 -0.11
N ILE A 129 19.10 -2.50 0.14
CA ILE A 129 18.45 -1.48 -0.70
C ILE A 129 19.15 -1.36 -2.07
N GLY A 130 20.42 -1.74 -2.18
CA GLY A 130 21.21 -1.66 -3.42
C GLY A 130 21.77 -0.25 -3.68
N ILE A 131 22.12 0.51 -2.62
CA ILE A 131 22.59 1.90 -2.72
C ILE A 131 23.89 2.09 -1.94
N ASP A 132 24.82 2.86 -2.52
CA ASP A 132 26.17 3.04 -1.99
C ASP A 132 26.28 4.08 -0.86
N SER A 133 25.30 4.99 -0.70
CA SER A 133 25.37 6.07 0.30
C SER A 133 23.98 6.56 0.75
N VAL A 134 23.93 7.16 1.94
CA VAL A 134 22.70 7.73 2.48
C VAL A 134 22.25 8.96 1.68
N GLU A 135 23.17 9.70 1.05
CA GLU A 135 22.85 10.83 0.19
C GLU A 135 22.10 10.38 -1.07
N ALA A 136 22.58 9.31 -1.72
CA ALA A 136 21.90 8.71 -2.87
C ALA A 136 20.54 8.10 -2.45
N LEU A 137 20.48 7.50 -1.26
CA LEU A 137 19.23 6.98 -0.68
C LEU A 137 18.18 8.07 -0.50
N ARG A 138 18.55 9.24 0.00
CA ARG A 138 17.66 10.38 0.18
C ARG A 138 17.03 10.84 -1.14
N GLU A 139 17.84 10.94 -2.20
CA GLU A 139 17.36 11.33 -3.53
C GLU A 139 16.39 10.28 -4.08
N GLN A 140 16.72 9.00 -3.97
CA GLN A 140 15.89 7.91 -4.48
C GLN A 140 14.61 7.76 -3.65
N ALA A 141 14.66 7.77 -2.33
CA ALA A 141 13.47 7.64 -1.48
C ALA A 141 12.47 8.79 -1.71
N ALA A 142 12.97 10.03 -1.87
CA ALA A 142 12.12 11.16 -2.21
C ALA A 142 11.47 11.01 -3.60
N ALA A 143 12.19 10.47 -4.59
CA ALA A 143 11.67 10.18 -5.92
C ALA A 143 10.59 9.08 -5.88
N ILE A 144 10.88 7.95 -5.22
CA ILE A 144 9.95 6.84 -5.04
C ILE A 144 8.68 7.28 -4.32
N TRP A 145 8.81 8.05 -3.22
CA TRP A 145 7.65 8.55 -2.50
C TRP A 145 6.74 9.40 -3.38
N LYS A 146 7.33 10.31 -4.17
CA LYS A 146 6.57 11.19 -5.07
C LYS A 146 5.91 10.42 -6.23
N ALA A 147 6.57 9.40 -6.77
CA ALA A 147 6.00 8.55 -7.82
C ALA A 147 4.91 7.61 -7.29
N GLY A 148 5.11 7.08 -6.09
CA GLY A 148 4.15 6.18 -5.43
C GLY A 148 2.97 6.91 -4.80
N SER A 149 2.97 8.25 -4.73
CA SER A 149 1.93 9.03 -4.07
C SER A 149 1.20 9.95 -5.03
N GLY A 150 -0.13 9.89 -5.04
CA GLY A 150 -0.97 10.75 -5.86
C GLY A 150 -2.45 10.58 -5.51
N GLU A 151 -3.25 11.62 -5.73
CA GLU A 151 -4.70 11.58 -5.49
C GLU A 151 -5.43 12.21 -6.67
N SER A 152 -6.37 11.45 -7.24
CA SER A 152 -7.32 11.90 -8.25
C SER A 152 -8.69 11.27 -8.00
N ASP A 153 -9.70 11.66 -8.79
CA ASP A 153 -11.04 11.07 -8.68
C ASP A 153 -11.09 9.60 -9.10
N GLU A 154 -10.09 9.11 -9.86
CA GLU A 154 -10.09 7.79 -10.48
C GLU A 154 -8.99 6.86 -9.92
N CYS A 155 -7.98 7.44 -9.27
CA CYS A 155 -6.86 6.71 -8.68
C CYS A 155 -6.31 7.49 -7.49
N THR A 156 -6.16 6.82 -6.37
CA THR A 156 -5.54 7.33 -5.15
C THR A 156 -4.47 6.35 -4.68
N SER A 157 -3.25 6.84 -4.52
CA SER A 157 -2.14 6.13 -3.92
C SER A 157 -1.50 7.04 -2.87
N LEU A 158 -1.57 6.69 -1.60
CA LEU A 158 -1.08 7.52 -0.49
C LEU A 158 -0.08 6.70 0.34
N LEU A 159 1.20 6.97 0.11
CA LEU A 159 2.28 6.50 0.96
C LEU A 159 2.39 7.42 2.18
N ALA A 160 2.25 6.88 3.37
CA ALA A 160 2.42 7.61 4.60
C ALA A 160 3.34 6.87 5.56
N SER A 161 4.26 7.60 6.17
CA SER A 161 5.23 7.06 7.11
C SER A 161 5.31 7.89 8.37
N SER A 162 5.52 7.23 9.51
CA SER A 162 5.74 7.89 10.79
C SER A 162 6.70 7.10 11.68
N ILE A 163 7.37 7.83 12.56
CA ILE A 163 8.12 7.24 13.67
C ILE A 163 7.55 7.70 15.01
N TRP A 164 7.50 6.77 15.94
CA TRP A 164 6.99 6.97 17.28
C TRP A 164 8.09 6.65 18.28
N LEU A 165 8.45 7.62 19.09
CA LEU A 165 9.65 7.63 19.88
C LEU A 165 9.32 7.74 21.37
N ARG A 166 10.10 7.09 22.22
CA ARG A 166 9.95 7.15 23.67
C ARG A 166 10.27 8.56 24.19
N ASP A 167 9.46 9.07 25.12
CA ASP A 167 9.49 10.47 25.56
C ASP A 167 10.62 10.84 26.55
N ASP A 168 11.33 9.85 27.10
CA ASP A 168 12.41 10.03 28.07
C ASP A 168 13.82 10.06 27.43
N ILE A 169 13.92 10.05 26.11
CA ILE A 169 15.17 10.10 25.32
C ILE A 169 15.23 11.41 24.55
N GLY A 170 16.41 12.01 24.43
CA GLY A 170 16.68 13.16 23.57
C GLY A 170 16.97 12.70 22.13
N TYR A 171 16.40 13.36 21.14
CA TYR A 171 16.56 13.01 19.74
C TYR A 171 17.26 14.12 18.96
N VAL A 172 18.00 13.73 17.91
CA VAL A 172 18.70 14.65 17.02
C VAL A 172 17.68 15.31 16.09
N GLN A 173 17.45 16.61 16.29
CA GLN A 173 16.42 17.35 15.53
C GLN A 173 16.69 17.34 14.02
N ASP A 174 17.93 17.52 13.58
CA ASP A 174 18.29 17.53 12.17
C ASP A 174 17.93 16.20 11.47
N THR A 175 18.04 15.08 12.18
CA THR A 175 17.62 13.76 11.65
C THR A 175 16.10 13.68 11.54
N MET A 176 15.36 14.18 12.54
CA MET A 176 13.89 14.21 12.49
C MET A 176 13.37 15.12 11.38
N ASP A 177 14.03 16.27 11.18
CA ASP A 177 13.71 17.19 10.08
C ASP A 177 14.01 16.54 8.72
N THR A 178 15.13 15.79 8.60
CA THR A 178 15.43 15.03 7.37
C THR A 178 14.37 13.98 7.08
N LEU A 179 13.87 13.27 8.10
CA LEU A 179 12.76 12.32 7.88
C LEU A 179 11.49 13.02 7.37
N ALA A 180 11.18 14.20 7.90
CA ALA A 180 10.01 14.95 7.46
C ALA A 180 10.16 15.54 6.05
N ASP A 181 11.32 16.11 5.73
CA ASP A 181 11.55 16.86 4.49
C ASP A 181 11.88 15.95 3.29
N VAL A 182 12.54 14.81 3.53
CA VAL A 182 13.07 13.93 2.47
C VAL A 182 12.25 12.66 2.33
N TYR A 183 11.91 12.01 3.46
CA TYR A 183 11.16 10.75 3.46
C TYR A 183 9.65 10.96 3.67
N TYR A 184 9.21 12.21 3.83
CA TYR A 184 7.82 12.59 4.11
C TYR A 184 7.22 11.82 5.29
N ALA A 185 8.05 11.58 6.32
CA ALA A 185 7.71 10.82 7.51
C ALA A 185 7.54 11.75 8.72
N SER A 186 6.42 11.67 9.40
CA SER A 186 6.18 12.43 10.61
C SER A 186 6.79 11.75 11.84
N SER A 187 7.37 12.53 12.74
CA SER A 187 8.00 12.05 13.97
C SER A 187 7.21 12.49 15.20
N TYR A 188 6.86 11.53 16.06
CA TYR A 188 6.11 11.74 17.28
C TYR A 188 6.84 11.16 18.47
N ARG A 189 6.63 11.75 19.67
CA ARG A 189 7.15 11.20 20.93
C ARG A 189 6.04 11.04 21.93
N GLY A 190 6.10 9.97 22.70
CA GLY A 190 5.14 9.69 23.76
C GLY A 190 5.60 8.59 24.70
N ARG A 191 4.80 8.35 25.74
CA ARG A 191 5.12 7.35 26.75
C ARG A 191 4.75 5.96 26.24
N MET A 192 5.75 5.15 25.89
CA MET A 192 5.58 3.77 25.46
C MET A 192 4.89 2.92 26.53
N GLY A 193 4.14 1.88 26.10
CA GLY A 193 3.38 0.99 26.95
C GLY A 193 2.12 1.62 27.56
N THR A 194 1.65 2.77 27.06
CA THR A 194 0.42 3.39 27.53
C THR A 194 -0.71 3.30 26.51
N ALA A 195 -1.92 3.06 27.00
CA ALA A 195 -3.11 3.00 26.15
C ALA A 195 -3.38 4.33 25.40
N GLU A 196 -2.87 5.45 25.89
CA GLU A 196 -2.99 6.75 25.24
C GLU A 196 -2.11 6.81 23.99
N LEU A 197 -0.85 6.34 24.07
CA LEU A 197 0.05 6.31 22.91
C LEU A 197 -0.43 5.26 21.89
N ASP A 198 -0.81 4.07 22.36
CA ASP A 198 -1.35 3.02 21.48
C ASP A 198 -2.53 3.54 20.65
N LYS A 199 -3.46 4.25 21.27
CA LYS A 199 -4.59 4.89 20.57
C LYS A 199 -4.18 5.98 19.58
N ALA A 200 -3.11 6.72 19.88
CA ALA A 200 -2.59 7.73 18.96
C ALA A 200 -1.99 7.07 17.70
N ILE A 201 -1.23 5.99 17.86
CA ILE A 201 -0.67 5.19 16.76
C ILE A 201 -1.80 4.56 15.94
N GLN A 202 -2.75 3.89 16.60
CA GLN A 202 -3.93 3.28 15.97
C GLN A 202 -4.76 4.32 15.20
N GLY A 203 -4.97 5.50 15.78
CA GLY A 203 -5.69 6.60 15.15
C GLY A 203 -4.98 7.12 13.90
N TRP A 204 -3.65 7.29 13.97
CA TRP A 204 -2.85 7.70 12.83
C TRP A 204 -2.93 6.67 11.68
N LEU A 205 -2.77 5.39 11.98
CA LEU A 205 -2.87 4.31 10.99
C LEU A 205 -4.25 4.27 10.34
N ASN A 206 -5.32 4.37 11.12
CA ASN A 206 -6.69 4.40 10.60
C ASN A 206 -6.93 5.62 9.70
N GLU A 207 -6.39 6.78 10.05
CA GLU A 207 -6.50 7.99 9.24
C GLU A 207 -5.76 7.82 7.90
N GLN A 208 -4.49 7.36 7.93
CA GLN A 208 -3.69 7.20 6.72
C GLN A 208 -4.21 6.11 5.79
N THR A 209 -4.84 5.07 6.32
CA THR A 209 -5.43 3.97 5.53
C THR A 209 -6.92 4.12 5.29
N ARG A 210 -7.52 5.25 5.65
CA ARG A 210 -8.97 5.51 5.54
C ARG A 210 -9.82 4.39 6.18
N GLY A 211 -9.31 3.76 7.25
CA GLY A 211 -9.95 2.67 7.96
C GLY A 211 -9.76 1.28 7.34
N LEU A 212 -9.04 1.15 6.23
CA LEU A 212 -8.81 -0.12 5.54
C LEU A 212 -8.15 -1.18 6.43
N LEU A 213 -7.28 -0.75 7.35
CA LEU A 213 -6.54 -1.61 8.28
C LEU A 213 -7.01 -1.42 9.75
N GLU A 214 -8.28 -1.12 10.00
CA GLU A 214 -8.79 -0.82 11.34
C GLU A 214 -8.56 -1.98 12.32
N GLU A 215 -8.79 -3.22 11.92
CA GLU A 215 -8.61 -4.42 12.76
C GLU A 215 -7.13 -4.63 13.08
N GLN A 216 -6.22 -4.49 12.11
CA GLN A 216 -4.77 -4.62 12.26
C GLN A 216 -4.22 -3.51 13.15
N ALA A 217 -4.64 -2.26 12.91
CA ALA A 217 -4.29 -1.13 13.74
C ALA A 217 -4.70 -1.33 15.21
N ALA A 218 -5.90 -1.86 15.46
CA ALA A 218 -6.41 -2.12 16.82
C ALA A 218 -5.57 -3.15 17.61
N SER A 219 -4.80 -4.00 16.92
CA SER A 219 -3.91 -4.98 17.55
C SER A 219 -2.61 -4.38 18.08
N ILE A 220 -2.21 -3.20 17.60
CA ILE A 220 -0.93 -2.56 17.96
C ILE A 220 -0.93 -2.14 19.42
N LYS A 221 0.08 -2.60 20.13
CA LYS A 221 0.37 -2.24 21.52
C LYS A 221 1.86 -2.08 21.69
N THR A 222 2.27 -0.94 22.22
CA THR A 222 3.66 -0.68 22.53
C THR A 222 4.06 -1.32 23.87
N ASP A 223 5.28 -1.83 23.96
CA ASP A 223 5.88 -2.25 25.23
C ASP A 223 6.55 -1.05 25.93
N PRO A 224 6.54 -0.95 27.27
CA PRO A 224 7.24 0.13 27.98
C PRO A 224 8.74 0.25 27.68
N LEU A 225 9.36 -0.83 27.17
CA LEU A 225 10.79 -0.85 26.81
C LEU A 225 11.02 -0.48 25.34
N THR A 226 9.97 -0.40 24.51
CA THR A 226 10.07 0.03 23.10
C THR A 226 10.67 1.45 23.07
N VAL A 227 11.71 1.65 22.27
CA VAL A 227 12.34 2.96 22.06
C VAL A 227 11.81 3.62 20.80
N LEU A 228 11.63 2.84 19.76
CA LEU A 228 11.26 3.26 18.42
C LEU A 228 10.19 2.31 17.85
N LEU A 229 9.14 2.86 17.26
CA LEU A 229 8.21 2.15 16.40
C LEU A 229 8.14 2.89 15.06
N LEU A 230 8.40 2.17 13.98
CA LEU A 230 8.21 2.63 12.61
C LEU A 230 6.83 2.20 12.13
N ALA A 231 6.07 3.12 11.56
CA ALA A 231 4.81 2.82 10.91
C ALA A 231 4.82 3.37 9.49
N ALA A 232 4.67 2.47 8.52
CA ALA A 232 4.56 2.81 7.12
C ALA A 232 3.29 2.18 6.56
N THR A 233 2.51 2.95 5.81
CA THR A 233 1.22 2.53 5.25
C THR A 233 1.12 2.93 3.79
N LEU A 234 0.36 2.14 3.03
CA LEU A 234 -0.09 2.48 1.70
C LEU A 234 -1.61 2.32 1.64
N TYR A 235 -2.32 3.42 1.38
CA TYR A 235 -3.69 3.38 0.93
C TYR A 235 -3.72 3.45 -0.60
N TYR A 236 -4.42 2.53 -1.23
CA TYR A 236 -4.53 2.47 -2.67
C TYR A 236 -5.96 2.16 -3.10
N SER A 237 -6.46 2.95 -4.06
CA SER A 237 -7.74 2.72 -4.71
C SER A 237 -7.66 3.19 -6.15
N ALA A 238 -7.97 2.31 -7.11
CA ALA A 238 -7.95 2.64 -8.53
C ALA A 238 -9.02 1.86 -9.30
N GLN A 239 -9.67 2.53 -10.25
CA GLN A 239 -10.66 1.91 -11.14
C GLN A 239 -9.97 1.17 -12.27
N TRP A 240 -10.57 0.06 -12.73
CA TRP A 240 -10.17 -0.55 -14.01
C TRP A 240 -10.36 0.46 -15.15
N THR A 241 -9.41 0.55 -16.05
CA THR A 241 -9.61 1.33 -17.30
C THR A 241 -10.79 0.80 -18.10
N SER A 242 -11.07 -0.49 -18.00
CA SER A 242 -12.22 -1.15 -18.58
C SER A 242 -12.83 -2.08 -17.52
N GLU A 243 -13.89 -1.63 -16.89
CA GLU A 243 -14.62 -2.34 -15.83
C GLU A 243 -15.16 -3.70 -16.29
N PHE A 244 -15.40 -4.59 -15.33
CA PHE A 244 -16.14 -5.83 -15.60
C PHE A 244 -17.64 -5.55 -15.55
N ASN A 245 -18.40 -6.32 -16.34
CA ASN A 245 -19.86 -6.24 -16.31
C ASN A 245 -20.41 -7.21 -15.26
N GLU A 246 -20.98 -6.68 -14.19
CA GLU A 246 -21.57 -7.45 -13.08
C GLU A 246 -22.61 -8.50 -13.56
N GLU A 247 -23.33 -8.23 -14.67
CA GLU A 247 -24.31 -9.18 -15.25
C GLU A 247 -23.64 -10.45 -15.82
N LEU A 248 -22.32 -10.44 -16.05
CA LEU A 248 -21.55 -11.57 -16.57
C LEU A 248 -20.87 -12.38 -15.48
N ASN A 249 -21.00 -11.97 -14.24
CA ASN A 249 -20.44 -12.71 -13.09
C ASN A 249 -21.10 -14.09 -12.99
N TYR A 250 -20.30 -15.02 -12.51
CA TYR A 250 -20.76 -16.39 -12.26
C TYR A 250 -20.03 -17.00 -11.06
N THR A 251 -20.60 -18.03 -10.47
CA THR A 251 -19.95 -18.81 -9.41
C THR A 251 -19.42 -20.12 -9.99
N ASP A 252 -18.18 -20.45 -9.68
CA ASP A 252 -17.54 -21.71 -10.04
C ASP A 252 -16.53 -22.12 -8.95
N LEU A 253 -15.96 -23.32 -9.09
CA LEU A 253 -14.98 -23.84 -8.15
C LEU A 253 -13.63 -23.12 -8.33
N PHE A 254 -13.01 -22.81 -7.19
CA PHE A 254 -11.60 -22.47 -7.08
C PHE A 254 -10.89 -23.63 -6.37
N HIS A 255 -9.81 -24.13 -6.97
CA HIS A 255 -9.03 -25.28 -6.47
C HIS A 255 -7.99 -24.82 -5.44
N ALA A 256 -8.44 -24.47 -4.24
CA ALA A 256 -7.57 -24.04 -3.15
C ALA A 256 -6.73 -25.22 -2.58
N PRO A 257 -5.56 -24.96 -1.97
CA PRO A 257 -4.73 -26.02 -1.37
C PRO A 257 -5.47 -26.84 -0.31
N SER A 258 -6.40 -26.20 0.41
CA SER A 258 -7.23 -26.87 1.43
C SER A 258 -8.41 -27.67 0.87
N GLY A 259 -8.65 -27.61 -0.44
CA GLY A 259 -9.77 -28.22 -1.17
C GLY A 259 -10.60 -27.19 -1.94
N ASP A 260 -11.46 -27.68 -2.81
CA ASP A 260 -12.29 -26.83 -3.68
C ASP A 260 -13.24 -25.94 -2.87
N VAL A 261 -13.32 -24.66 -3.26
CA VAL A 261 -14.24 -23.68 -2.69
C VAL A 261 -15.04 -22.98 -3.81
N ASP A 262 -16.27 -22.58 -3.51
CA ASP A 262 -17.06 -21.74 -4.44
C ASP A 262 -16.50 -20.32 -4.43
N ALA A 263 -16.20 -19.78 -5.64
CA ALA A 263 -15.75 -18.41 -5.84
C ALA A 263 -16.63 -17.65 -6.83
N GLU A 264 -16.81 -16.36 -6.61
CA GLU A 264 -17.50 -15.47 -7.54
C GLU A 264 -16.51 -14.88 -8.55
N TYR A 265 -16.70 -15.19 -9.82
CA TYR A 265 -15.83 -14.76 -10.91
C TYR A 265 -16.40 -13.57 -11.67
N MET A 266 -15.57 -12.57 -11.88
CA MET A 266 -15.77 -11.51 -12.86
C MET A 266 -15.30 -12.02 -14.22
N TYR A 267 -16.14 -11.86 -15.26
CA TYR A 267 -15.83 -12.36 -16.61
C TYR A 267 -15.77 -11.24 -17.64
N ALA A 268 -14.75 -11.32 -18.52
CA ALA A 268 -14.66 -10.43 -19.68
C ALA A 268 -13.98 -11.12 -20.87
N GLY A 269 -14.46 -10.84 -22.09
CA GLY A 269 -13.73 -11.15 -23.32
C GLY A 269 -13.01 -9.88 -23.80
N LYS A 270 -11.69 -9.84 -23.69
CA LYS A 270 -10.88 -8.64 -24.02
C LYS A 270 -9.83 -8.97 -25.08
N PHE A 271 -9.48 -7.99 -25.89
CA PHE A 271 -8.30 -8.05 -26.76
C PHE A 271 -7.13 -7.44 -26.01
N MET A 272 -6.10 -8.23 -25.73
CA MET A 272 -4.95 -7.83 -24.93
C MET A 272 -3.73 -8.70 -25.22
N ASP A 273 -2.57 -8.28 -24.75
CA ASP A 273 -1.39 -9.11 -24.77
C ASP A 273 -1.49 -10.20 -23.69
N TYR A 274 -1.16 -11.41 -24.09
CA TYR A 274 -0.95 -12.57 -23.23
C TYR A 274 0.52 -12.88 -23.17
N TYR A 275 1.04 -13.09 -21.98
CA TYR A 275 2.43 -13.38 -21.71
C TYR A 275 2.53 -14.81 -21.18
N SER A 276 3.61 -15.52 -21.53
CA SER A 276 3.82 -16.87 -21.02
C SER A 276 5.32 -17.21 -20.96
N GLY A 277 5.67 -17.99 -19.97
CA GLY A 277 7.00 -18.56 -19.75
C GLY A 277 6.93 -20.04 -19.44
N GLU A 278 8.01 -20.59 -18.88
CA GLU A 278 8.05 -22.01 -18.51
C GLU A 278 7.16 -22.26 -17.28
N GLY A 279 5.99 -22.87 -17.47
CA GLY A 279 5.07 -23.24 -16.40
C GLY A 279 4.16 -22.13 -15.91
N TRP A 280 4.02 -21.01 -16.62
CA TRP A 280 3.10 -19.93 -16.26
C TRP A 280 2.54 -19.16 -17.45
N GLY A 281 1.40 -18.53 -17.23
CA GLY A 281 0.82 -17.53 -18.10
C GLY A 281 0.44 -16.28 -17.32
N ALA A 282 0.43 -15.11 -17.99
CA ALA A 282 0.08 -13.85 -17.32
C ALA A 282 -0.73 -12.91 -18.24
N VAL A 283 -1.53 -12.06 -17.60
CA VAL A 283 -2.27 -10.96 -18.23
C VAL A 283 -2.10 -9.69 -17.39
N ARG A 284 -2.18 -8.54 -18.10
CA ARG A 284 -2.10 -7.20 -17.51
C ARG A 284 -3.44 -6.50 -17.66
N LEU A 285 -4.03 -6.10 -16.55
CA LEU A 285 -5.19 -5.22 -16.54
C LEU A 285 -4.77 -3.79 -16.20
N SER A 286 -5.12 -2.85 -17.07
CA SER A 286 -4.82 -1.44 -16.84
C SER A 286 -5.77 -0.84 -15.81
N LEU A 287 -5.21 -0.11 -14.86
CA LEU A 287 -5.90 0.72 -13.89
C LEU A 287 -5.81 2.20 -14.31
N ARG A 288 -6.76 2.99 -13.86
CA ARG A 288 -6.70 4.44 -14.07
C ARG A 288 -5.54 5.03 -13.27
N GLY A 289 -5.06 6.20 -13.70
CA GLY A 289 -3.86 6.81 -13.12
C GLY A 289 -2.54 6.27 -13.70
N GLY A 290 -2.62 5.40 -14.73
CA GLY A 290 -1.45 4.85 -15.41
C GLY A 290 -0.89 3.59 -14.74
N HIS A 291 -1.55 3.04 -13.76
CA HIS A 291 -1.14 1.83 -13.06
C HIS A 291 -1.65 0.56 -13.74
N ALA A 292 -1.15 -0.59 -13.33
CA ALA A 292 -1.59 -1.87 -13.82
C ALA A 292 -1.60 -2.94 -12.72
N MET A 293 -2.53 -3.87 -12.85
CA MET A 293 -2.52 -5.11 -12.08
C MET A 293 -2.19 -6.27 -12.99
N TRP A 294 -1.18 -7.04 -12.60
CA TRP A 294 -0.78 -8.27 -13.24
C TRP A 294 -1.39 -9.46 -12.51
N PHE A 295 -1.84 -10.44 -13.28
CA PHE A 295 -2.24 -11.75 -12.80
C PHE A 295 -1.36 -12.80 -13.45
N ILE A 296 -0.71 -13.63 -12.64
CA ILE A 296 0.22 -14.67 -13.07
C ILE A 296 -0.31 -16.00 -12.58
N LEU A 297 -0.71 -16.86 -13.52
CA LEU A 297 -1.31 -18.15 -13.24
C LEU A 297 -0.29 -19.26 -13.52
N PRO A 298 0.06 -20.11 -12.52
CA PRO A 298 0.86 -21.31 -12.77
C PRO A 298 0.11 -22.28 -13.70
N GLU A 299 0.84 -23.02 -14.53
CA GLU A 299 0.27 -24.16 -15.26
C GLU A 299 -0.18 -25.26 -14.30
N GLU A 300 -1.05 -26.17 -14.78
CA GLU A 300 -1.48 -27.30 -13.97
C GLU A 300 -0.32 -28.15 -13.47
N GLY A 301 -0.23 -28.32 -12.15
CA GLY A 301 0.82 -29.07 -11.49
C GLY A 301 2.06 -28.26 -11.09
N VAL A 302 2.09 -26.97 -11.41
CA VAL A 302 3.07 -26.02 -10.91
C VAL A 302 2.44 -25.25 -9.72
N SER A 303 3.18 -25.07 -8.63
CA SER A 303 2.72 -24.26 -7.50
C SER A 303 3.01 -22.77 -7.71
N ALA A 304 2.21 -21.90 -7.08
CA ALA A 304 2.50 -20.47 -7.07
C ALA A 304 3.86 -20.16 -6.42
N ASP A 305 4.24 -20.90 -5.37
CA ASP A 305 5.54 -20.76 -4.71
C ASP A 305 6.72 -21.06 -5.65
N ALA A 306 6.58 -22.05 -6.56
CA ALA A 306 7.64 -22.35 -7.52
C ALA A 306 7.91 -21.19 -8.48
N LEU A 307 6.90 -20.36 -8.76
CA LEU A 307 7.05 -19.19 -9.62
C LEU A 307 7.80 -18.04 -8.92
N LEU A 308 7.86 -18.01 -7.59
CA LEU A 308 8.67 -17.04 -6.85
C LEU A 308 10.19 -17.27 -7.00
N GLU A 309 10.60 -18.42 -7.55
CA GLU A 309 12.00 -18.72 -7.90
C GLU A 309 12.31 -18.37 -9.37
N ASP A 310 11.28 -18.06 -10.19
CA ASP A 310 11.43 -17.71 -11.59
C ASP A 310 11.81 -16.23 -11.76
N ALA A 311 12.94 -15.94 -12.38
CA ALA A 311 13.46 -14.58 -12.53
C ALA A 311 12.59 -13.69 -13.44
N GLU A 312 11.88 -14.27 -14.44
CA GLU A 312 10.99 -13.49 -15.31
C GLU A 312 9.72 -13.11 -14.55
N VAL A 313 9.16 -14.04 -13.75
CA VAL A 313 8.01 -13.78 -12.89
C VAL A 313 8.37 -12.72 -11.84
N MET A 314 9.53 -12.84 -11.18
CA MET A 314 9.97 -11.87 -10.18
C MET A 314 10.19 -10.47 -10.77
N ARG A 315 10.83 -10.39 -11.95
CA ARG A 315 10.96 -9.12 -12.67
C ARG A 315 9.59 -8.53 -13.01
N LEU A 316 8.68 -9.35 -13.56
CA LEU A 316 7.31 -8.91 -13.88
C LEU A 316 6.57 -8.38 -12.65
N MET A 317 6.66 -9.07 -11.52
CA MET A 317 6.00 -8.65 -10.29
C MET A 317 6.59 -7.36 -9.69
N SER A 318 7.89 -7.15 -9.87
CA SER A 318 8.64 -6.05 -9.25
C SER A 318 8.75 -4.80 -10.09
N THR A 319 8.66 -4.92 -11.41
CA THR A 319 8.81 -3.78 -12.34
C THR A 319 7.61 -3.60 -13.28
N GLY A 320 6.75 -4.62 -13.40
CA GLY A 320 5.67 -4.63 -14.39
C GLY A 320 6.16 -4.82 -15.83
N GLU A 321 7.44 -5.17 -16.02
CA GLU A 321 8.01 -5.42 -17.34
C GLU A 321 7.93 -6.90 -17.70
N ALA A 322 7.43 -7.18 -18.89
CA ALA A 322 7.41 -8.52 -19.47
C ALA A 322 7.78 -8.46 -20.95
N ASP A 323 8.56 -9.43 -21.40
CA ASP A 323 8.94 -9.58 -22.80
C ASP A 323 7.99 -10.56 -23.53
N GLY A 324 7.84 -10.41 -24.84
CA GLY A 324 7.24 -11.44 -25.67
C GLY A 324 5.72 -11.58 -25.63
N GLY A 325 5.00 -10.52 -25.24
CA GLY A 325 3.53 -10.55 -25.25
C GLY A 325 2.92 -10.85 -26.63
N GLU A 326 1.97 -11.78 -26.69
CA GLU A 326 1.23 -12.15 -27.90
C GLU A 326 -0.18 -11.56 -27.85
N TYR A 327 -0.51 -10.71 -28.85
CA TYR A 327 -1.83 -10.11 -28.92
C TYR A 327 -2.90 -11.17 -29.21
N ALA A 328 -3.81 -11.37 -28.27
CA ALA A 328 -4.80 -12.43 -28.27
C ALA A 328 -6.21 -11.90 -27.93
N LYS A 329 -7.23 -12.70 -28.26
CA LYS A 329 -8.53 -12.58 -27.64
C LYS A 329 -8.55 -13.43 -26.37
N VAL A 330 -8.51 -12.77 -25.22
CA VAL A 330 -8.48 -13.43 -23.91
C VAL A 330 -9.88 -13.48 -23.33
N TYR A 331 -10.36 -14.70 -23.07
CA TYR A 331 -11.56 -14.96 -22.25
C TYR A 331 -11.10 -15.06 -20.79
N LEU A 332 -11.22 -13.95 -20.10
CA LEU A 332 -10.66 -13.75 -18.76
C LEU A 332 -11.72 -14.01 -17.69
N SER A 333 -11.36 -14.81 -16.69
CA SER A 333 -12.15 -15.02 -15.47
C SER A 333 -11.27 -14.78 -14.24
N VAL A 334 -11.62 -13.76 -13.46
CA VAL A 334 -10.90 -13.36 -12.24
C VAL A 334 -11.83 -13.53 -11.05
N PRO A 335 -11.48 -14.31 -10.02
CA PRO A 335 -12.28 -14.37 -8.81
C PRO A 335 -12.21 -13.04 -8.06
N LYS A 336 -13.32 -12.58 -7.48
CA LYS A 336 -13.28 -11.51 -6.50
C LYS A 336 -12.53 -11.99 -5.28
N PHE A 337 -11.68 -11.14 -4.71
CA PHE A 337 -11.01 -11.46 -3.46
C PHE A 337 -10.83 -10.22 -2.59
N ASP A 338 -10.69 -10.47 -1.30
CA ASP A 338 -10.39 -9.47 -0.27
C ASP A 338 -9.39 -10.10 0.70
N ILE A 339 -8.12 -9.86 0.45
CA ILE A 339 -7.04 -10.46 1.23
C ILE A 339 -6.32 -9.44 2.08
N VAL A 340 -5.98 -9.84 3.28
CA VAL A 340 -5.24 -9.03 4.24
C VAL A 340 -4.10 -9.86 4.82
N SER A 341 -2.94 -9.25 4.98
CA SER A 341 -1.79 -9.88 5.64
C SER A 341 -1.22 -8.97 6.71
N GLN A 342 -0.70 -9.60 7.75
CA GLN A 342 0.16 -8.98 8.74
C GLN A 342 1.42 -9.83 8.87
N LEU A 343 2.55 -9.31 8.39
CA LEU A 343 3.81 -10.02 8.28
C LEU A 343 4.77 -9.52 9.36
N ASP A 344 5.44 -10.44 10.06
CA ASP A 344 6.63 -10.15 10.84
C ASP A 344 7.83 -10.08 9.88
N LEU A 345 8.52 -8.94 9.86
CA LEU A 345 9.61 -8.70 8.93
C LEU A 345 10.98 -9.13 9.49
N ILE A 346 11.13 -9.33 10.81
CA ILE A 346 12.44 -9.46 11.45
C ILE A 346 13.22 -10.66 10.90
N ASP A 347 12.63 -11.85 10.91
CA ASP A 347 13.33 -13.06 10.47
C ASP A 347 13.61 -13.04 8.96
N GLY A 348 12.69 -12.48 8.16
CA GLY A 348 12.88 -12.30 6.73
C GLY A 348 14.01 -11.31 6.41
N LEU A 349 14.07 -10.16 7.09
CA LEU A 349 15.14 -9.19 6.93
C LEU A 349 16.49 -9.72 7.39
N LYS A 350 16.54 -10.50 8.47
CA LYS A 350 17.75 -11.21 8.89
C LYS A 350 18.25 -12.20 7.82
N ALA A 351 17.34 -12.93 7.19
CA ALA A 351 17.66 -13.83 6.08
C ALA A 351 18.21 -13.07 4.86
N LEU A 352 17.79 -11.83 4.66
CA LEU A 352 18.28 -10.90 3.63
C LEU A 352 19.55 -10.14 4.05
N GLY A 353 20.14 -10.44 5.22
CA GLY A 353 21.43 -9.89 5.66
C GLY A 353 21.34 -8.70 6.60
N VAL A 354 20.16 -8.19 6.93
CA VAL A 354 19.97 -7.11 7.90
C VAL A 354 19.84 -7.72 9.31
N THR A 355 20.89 -7.66 10.09
CA THR A 355 20.96 -8.32 11.41
C THR A 355 21.21 -7.35 12.56
N ASP A 356 22.10 -6.37 12.37
CA ASP A 356 22.64 -5.54 13.45
C ASP A 356 21.61 -4.62 14.09
N VAL A 357 20.67 -4.09 13.30
CA VAL A 357 19.59 -3.23 13.82
C VAL A 357 18.66 -3.95 14.80
N PHE A 358 18.65 -5.27 14.81
CA PHE A 358 17.84 -6.13 15.68
C PHE A 358 18.62 -6.67 16.90
N ASP A 359 19.92 -6.38 17.01
CA ASP A 359 20.77 -6.84 18.13
C ASP A 359 21.24 -5.64 18.97
N PRO A 360 20.78 -5.52 20.23
CA PRO A 360 21.15 -4.40 21.11
C PRO A 360 22.65 -4.32 21.43
N ALA A 361 23.42 -5.39 21.15
CA ALA A 361 24.86 -5.40 21.46
C ALA A 361 25.71 -4.75 20.37
N VAL A 362 25.19 -4.60 19.14
CA VAL A 362 25.95 -4.11 17.97
C VAL A 362 25.23 -3.01 17.18
N SER A 363 23.92 -2.80 17.41
CA SER A 363 23.15 -1.77 16.72
C SER A 363 23.68 -0.36 16.99
N ASP A 364 23.73 0.46 15.95
CA ASP A 364 24.19 1.85 16.03
C ASP A 364 23.09 2.82 15.57
N PHE A 365 22.46 3.49 16.54
CA PHE A 365 21.43 4.51 16.33
C PHE A 365 21.93 5.92 16.71
N THR A 366 23.24 6.17 16.63
CA THR A 366 23.84 7.47 16.97
C THR A 366 23.32 8.65 16.15
N PRO A 367 22.89 8.52 14.87
CA PRO A 367 22.23 9.61 14.15
C PRO A 367 20.85 9.98 14.72
N MET A 368 20.14 9.03 15.36
CA MET A 368 18.85 9.27 15.96
C MET A 368 18.97 9.93 17.34
N THR A 369 19.93 9.47 18.15
CA THR A 369 20.10 9.94 19.55
C THR A 369 21.50 9.69 20.06
N ALA A 370 21.97 10.57 20.96
CA ALA A 370 23.22 10.39 21.70
C ALA A 370 22.99 9.90 23.15
N ASP A 371 21.74 9.70 23.58
CA ASP A 371 21.40 9.46 24.98
C ASP A 371 21.45 7.97 25.39
N SER A 372 21.49 7.02 24.45
CA SER A 372 21.48 5.60 24.76
C SER A 372 22.23 4.77 23.71
N ASP A 373 23.06 3.83 24.20
CA ASP A 373 23.85 2.89 23.37
C ASP A 373 23.14 1.54 23.18
N GLU A 374 21.92 1.34 23.73
CA GLU A 374 21.21 0.05 23.72
C GLU A 374 19.86 0.15 22.96
N ILE A 375 19.83 0.86 21.83
CA ILE A 375 18.64 0.99 20.98
C ILE A 375 18.70 -0.04 19.87
N TYR A 376 17.62 -0.78 19.69
CA TYR A 376 17.46 -1.75 18.60
C TYR A 376 15.98 -1.85 18.19
N VAL A 377 15.73 -2.38 17.02
CA VAL A 377 14.36 -2.66 16.53
C VAL A 377 13.89 -3.97 17.15
N SER A 378 12.94 -3.89 18.07
CA SER A 378 12.38 -5.05 18.77
C SER A 378 11.15 -5.65 18.08
N ASP A 379 10.53 -4.93 17.17
CA ASP A 379 9.33 -5.32 16.42
C ASP A 379 9.34 -4.64 15.05
N ALA A 380 9.03 -5.40 14.01
CA ALA A 380 8.92 -4.90 12.64
C ALA A 380 7.77 -5.63 11.94
N THR A 381 6.60 -5.00 11.93
CA THR A 381 5.38 -5.56 11.35
C THR A 381 4.96 -4.77 10.12
N HIS A 382 4.60 -5.48 9.06
CA HIS A 382 4.00 -4.93 7.85
C HIS A 382 2.57 -5.46 7.68
N ALA A 383 1.61 -4.57 7.44
CA ALA A 383 0.24 -4.93 7.15
C ALA A 383 -0.19 -4.35 5.80
N ALA A 384 -0.83 -5.18 4.99
CA ALA A 384 -1.36 -4.79 3.69
C ALA A 384 -2.72 -5.44 3.44
N ARG A 385 -3.56 -4.79 2.66
CA ARG A 385 -4.85 -5.33 2.19
C ARG A 385 -5.05 -4.97 0.74
N VAL A 386 -5.52 -5.93 -0.06
CA VAL A 386 -5.94 -5.74 -1.43
C VAL A 386 -7.31 -6.40 -1.62
N LYS A 387 -8.25 -5.60 -2.09
CA LYS A 387 -9.59 -6.05 -2.48
C LYS A 387 -9.84 -5.68 -3.92
N ILE A 388 -10.44 -6.58 -4.69
CA ILE A 388 -10.85 -6.31 -6.08
C ILE A 388 -12.32 -6.66 -6.29
N ASP A 389 -12.96 -5.88 -7.13
CA ASP A 389 -14.31 -6.09 -7.63
C ASP A 389 -14.42 -5.62 -9.09
N GLU A 390 -15.64 -5.51 -9.62
CA GLU A 390 -15.91 -5.14 -11.02
C GLU A 390 -15.43 -3.74 -11.38
N GLU A 391 -15.37 -2.85 -10.40
CA GLU A 391 -15.01 -1.44 -10.57
C GLU A 391 -13.50 -1.22 -10.55
N GLY A 392 -12.78 -2.02 -9.76
CA GLY A 392 -11.33 -1.84 -9.59
C GLY A 392 -10.72 -2.53 -8.39
N VAL A 393 -9.61 -1.94 -7.96
CA VAL A 393 -8.95 -2.22 -6.69
C VAL A 393 -9.49 -1.21 -5.69
N GLU A 394 -10.30 -1.65 -4.72
CA GLU A 394 -11.00 -0.83 -3.71
C GLU A 394 -11.67 0.44 -4.28
N ALA A 395 -12.50 0.31 -5.32
CA ALA A 395 -13.12 1.43 -6.04
C ALA A 395 -14.57 1.70 -5.60
N ALA A 396 -14.96 2.99 -5.64
CA ALA A 396 -16.35 3.45 -5.55
C ALA A 396 -16.83 3.94 -6.92
N ALA A 397 -17.98 3.45 -7.37
CA ALA A 397 -18.50 3.52 -8.72
C ALA A 397 -18.61 4.90 -9.36
N PHE A 398 -18.13 5.03 -10.59
CA PHE A 398 -18.57 6.03 -11.56
C PHE A 398 -18.43 5.49 -13.01
N THR A 399 -19.54 5.30 -13.71
CA THR A 399 -19.55 4.76 -15.08
C THR A 399 -19.31 5.85 -16.12
N VAL A 400 -18.23 5.75 -16.88
CA VAL A 400 -18.00 6.53 -18.13
C VAL A 400 -18.00 5.58 -19.31
N LEU A 401 -18.93 5.79 -20.24
CA LEU A 401 -18.96 5.07 -21.52
C LEU A 401 -17.96 5.72 -22.50
N GLU A 402 -16.93 4.99 -22.89
CA GLU A 402 -16.02 5.42 -23.95
C GLU A 402 -16.58 5.08 -25.34
N PRO A 403 -16.41 5.97 -26.35
CA PRO A 403 -16.80 5.69 -27.72
C PRO A 403 -15.79 4.76 -28.37
N GLY A 404 -16.28 3.66 -28.97
CA GLY A 404 -15.45 2.63 -29.60
C GLY A 404 -14.63 3.13 -30.77
N ASP A 405 -13.39 2.76 -30.80
CA ASP A 405 -12.46 2.91 -31.90
C ASP A 405 -12.69 1.85 -32.99
N THR A 406 -12.23 2.15 -34.19
CA THR A 406 -12.32 1.23 -35.35
C THR A 406 -11.48 -0.02 -35.08
N ALA A 407 -12.16 -1.15 -34.90
CA ALA A 407 -11.54 -2.41 -34.51
C ALA A 407 -10.42 -2.84 -35.46
N PRO A 408 -9.21 -3.13 -34.98
CA PRO A 408 -8.22 -3.88 -35.73
C PRO A 408 -8.77 -5.28 -36.09
N MET A 409 -8.18 -5.92 -37.10
CA MET A 409 -8.55 -7.28 -37.48
C MET A 409 -8.38 -8.19 -36.23
N PRO A 410 -9.41 -8.98 -35.87
CA PRO A 410 -9.31 -9.81 -34.66
C PRO A 410 -8.13 -10.77 -34.77
N PRO A 411 -7.36 -10.96 -33.66
CA PRO A 411 -6.27 -11.93 -33.64
C PRO A 411 -6.78 -13.34 -33.87
N GLU A 412 -5.94 -14.20 -34.46
CA GLU A 412 -6.25 -15.63 -34.63
C GLU A 412 -6.12 -16.42 -33.34
N LEU A 413 -5.35 -15.87 -32.35
CA LEU A 413 -5.10 -16.50 -31.04
C LEU A 413 -6.25 -16.21 -30.08
N GLU A 414 -6.87 -17.27 -29.57
CA GLU A 414 -7.87 -17.23 -28.50
C GLU A 414 -7.32 -17.95 -27.27
N ILE A 415 -7.34 -17.28 -26.12
CA ILE A 415 -6.84 -17.77 -24.82
C ILE A 415 -7.98 -17.79 -23.81
N HIS A 416 -8.14 -18.91 -23.13
CA HIS A 416 -8.98 -19.00 -21.93
C HIS A 416 -8.10 -18.88 -20.70
N PHE A 417 -8.23 -17.79 -19.97
CA PHE A 417 -7.42 -17.48 -18.80
C PHE A 417 -8.32 -17.37 -17.57
N THR A 418 -8.43 -18.48 -16.84
CA THR A 418 -9.29 -18.60 -15.66
C THR A 418 -8.41 -18.79 -14.44
N LEU A 419 -8.47 -17.85 -13.50
CA LEU A 419 -7.77 -17.90 -12.22
C LEU A 419 -8.51 -18.83 -11.25
N ASP A 420 -8.52 -20.13 -11.53
CA ASP A 420 -9.29 -21.17 -10.82
C ASP A 420 -8.47 -21.94 -9.77
N ARG A 421 -7.23 -21.55 -9.53
CA ARG A 421 -6.27 -22.16 -8.61
C ARG A 421 -5.30 -21.10 -8.09
N PRO A 422 -4.44 -21.39 -7.09
CA PRO A 422 -3.48 -20.42 -6.56
C PRO A 422 -2.73 -19.65 -7.62
N PHE A 423 -2.70 -18.33 -7.51
CA PHE A 423 -2.07 -17.44 -8.48
C PHE A 423 -1.33 -16.29 -7.78
N LEU A 424 -0.37 -15.69 -8.49
CA LEU A 424 0.33 -14.49 -8.05
C LEU A 424 -0.31 -13.25 -8.68
N PHE A 425 -0.18 -12.12 -8.01
CA PHE A 425 -0.53 -10.82 -8.58
C PHE A 425 0.45 -9.74 -8.13
N SER A 426 0.54 -8.67 -8.92
CA SER A 426 1.18 -7.43 -8.49
C SER A 426 0.42 -6.22 -9.01
N VAL A 427 0.50 -5.11 -8.28
CA VAL A 427 0.02 -3.79 -8.70
C VAL A 427 1.23 -2.90 -8.86
N VAL A 428 1.45 -2.39 -10.07
CA VAL A 428 2.63 -1.59 -10.42
C VAL A 428 2.22 -0.25 -11.01
N THR A 429 3.03 0.78 -10.77
CA THR A 429 2.87 2.09 -11.44
C THR A 429 3.44 2.04 -12.86
N ASP A 430 3.15 3.06 -13.69
CA ASP A 430 3.76 3.22 -15.02
C ASP A 430 5.29 3.30 -14.97
N ASP A 431 5.82 3.82 -13.87
CA ASP A 431 7.26 3.97 -13.64
C ASP A 431 7.91 2.69 -13.08
N GLY A 432 7.15 1.56 -13.00
CA GLY A 432 7.66 0.27 -12.57
C GLY A 432 7.81 0.11 -11.05
N LEU A 433 7.12 0.90 -10.22
CA LEU A 433 7.13 0.71 -8.77
C LEU A 433 6.09 -0.33 -8.33
N PRO A 434 6.48 -1.39 -7.61
CA PRO A 434 5.55 -2.38 -7.09
C PRO A 434 4.84 -1.87 -5.84
N LEU A 435 3.60 -1.40 -6.03
CA LEU A 435 2.75 -0.96 -4.92
C LEU A 435 2.31 -2.14 -4.05
N PHE A 436 1.92 -3.24 -4.69
CA PHE A 436 1.57 -4.50 -4.03
C PHE A 436 2.10 -5.69 -4.81
N ALA A 437 2.42 -6.75 -4.07
CA ALA A 437 2.66 -8.09 -4.58
C ALA A 437 1.96 -9.09 -3.65
N GLY A 438 1.39 -10.16 -4.21
CA GLY A 438 0.69 -11.12 -3.39
C GLY A 438 0.46 -12.47 -4.05
N VAL A 439 0.05 -13.41 -3.22
CA VAL A 439 -0.44 -14.74 -3.60
C VAL A 439 -1.86 -14.92 -3.08
N VAL A 440 -2.75 -15.38 -3.96
CA VAL A 440 -4.12 -15.77 -3.63
C VAL A 440 -4.19 -17.27 -3.66
N ASN A 441 -4.22 -17.89 -2.48
CA ASN A 441 -4.40 -19.33 -2.30
C ASN A 441 -5.87 -19.71 -2.12
N THR A 442 -6.67 -18.73 -1.66
CA THR A 442 -8.14 -18.87 -1.53
C THR A 442 -8.75 -17.48 -1.70
N PRO A 443 -9.62 -17.25 -2.68
CA PRO A 443 -10.23 -15.94 -2.94
C PRO A 443 -11.30 -15.53 -1.92
#